data_5139f712b99db2ffdb533a0c06654d14
#
_entry.id   5139f712b99db2ffdb533a0c06654d14
#
_cell.length_a   1.000
_cell.length_b   1.000
_cell.length_c   1.000
_cell.angle_alpha   90.00
_cell.angle_beta   90.00
_cell.angle_gamma   90.00
#
_symmetry.space_group_name_H-M   'P 1'
#
loop_
_entity.id
_entity.type
_entity.pdbx_description
1 polymer ?
#
loop_
_entity_poly.entity_id
_entity_poly.type
_entity_poly.pdbx_seq_one_letter_code
_entity_poly.pdbx_strand_id
1 'polypeptide(L)'
;QSWSAASFVDTTVAELKAELGDDKVILGLSGGVDSSVCAVLLNRAIGNNLTCIFVDHGMLRKNEFRDVMHDYECLGLNVIGVDASEKFFADLSGVTDPEQKRKIIGRDFVEVFNAEAKKIVGAKWLAQGTIYPDRIESLNITGKVIKSHHNVGGLPKEMHLQLCEPLKWLFKDEVRRVGRQLGMPEHLITRHPFPGPGLAVRILGDITPEKVRILQDADDIYIRGLRDYKVRLSGEDARKVLAAGVPAEMTDGEIEVSLYDQIWQAGTVLLSTVRSVGVMGDERTYEHPVALRAVTSTDAMTADWAHLPYDFMAKVSNEIINKVKGVNRVCYDISSKPPSTIEWE
;
A
#
# COMPACT_ATOMS: atom_id res chain seq x y z
N GLN A 1 -11.41 -27.14 -16.11
CA GLN A 1 -11.15 -25.86 -16.80
C GLN A 1 -10.13 -25.02 -16.01
N SER A 2 -9.10 -24.56 -16.70
CA SER A 2 -8.12 -23.65 -16.08
C SER A 2 -8.77 -22.30 -15.78
N TRP A 3 -8.40 -21.71 -14.66
CA TRP A 3 -8.86 -20.39 -14.24
C TRP A 3 -8.40 -19.32 -15.25
N SER A 4 -9.27 -18.37 -15.58
CA SER A 4 -8.91 -17.20 -16.38
C SER A 4 -9.49 -15.92 -15.76
N ALA A 5 -8.78 -14.83 -15.91
CA ALA A 5 -9.24 -13.52 -15.40
C ALA A 5 -10.52 -13.08 -16.10
N ALA A 6 -10.62 -13.30 -17.42
CA ALA A 6 -11.82 -12.93 -18.17
C ALA A 6 -13.06 -13.68 -17.69
N SER A 7 -12.94 -14.99 -17.49
CA SER A 7 -14.03 -15.81 -16.98
C SER A 7 -14.42 -15.42 -15.56
N PHE A 8 -13.42 -15.14 -14.70
CA PHE A 8 -13.67 -14.68 -13.35
C PHE A 8 -14.44 -13.36 -13.33
N VAL A 9 -14.04 -12.39 -14.14
CA VAL A 9 -14.72 -11.09 -14.21
C VAL A 9 -16.17 -11.25 -14.63
N ASP A 10 -16.43 -12.00 -15.72
CA ASP A 10 -17.78 -12.18 -16.23
C ASP A 10 -18.69 -12.88 -15.21
N THR A 11 -18.20 -13.95 -14.61
CA THR A 11 -18.94 -14.72 -13.63
C THR A 11 -19.20 -13.89 -12.36
N THR A 12 -18.18 -13.22 -11.85
CA THR A 12 -18.29 -12.47 -10.60
C THR A 12 -19.18 -11.25 -10.76
N VAL A 13 -19.07 -10.53 -11.87
CA VAL A 13 -19.96 -9.39 -12.16
C VAL A 13 -21.43 -9.85 -12.20
N ALA A 14 -21.72 -10.97 -12.83
CA ALA A 14 -23.08 -11.51 -12.89
C ALA A 14 -23.59 -11.90 -11.49
N GLU A 15 -22.76 -12.58 -10.69
CA GLU A 15 -23.10 -12.96 -9.32
C GLU A 15 -23.34 -11.75 -8.44
N LEU A 16 -22.51 -10.72 -8.55
CA LEU A 16 -22.66 -9.48 -7.76
C LEU A 16 -23.93 -8.74 -8.15
N LYS A 17 -24.25 -8.65 -9.43
CA LYS A 17 -25.51 -8.05 -9.87
C LYS A 17 -26.73 -8.75 -9.27
N ALA A 18 -26.70 -10.07 -9.25
CA ALA A 18 -27.79 -10.87 -8.71
C ALA A 18 -27.89 -10.74 -7.18
N GLU A 19 -26.77 -10.75 -6.49
CA GLU A 19 -26.73 -10.67 -5.02
C GLU A 19 -27.05 -9.28 -4.50
N LEU A 20 -26.45 -8.26 -5.09
CA LEU A 20 -26.55 -6.88 -4.60
C LEU A 20 -27.77 -6.15 -5.13
N GLY A 21 -28.23 -6.48 -6.33
CA GLY A 21 -29.38 -5.83 -6.94
C GLY A 21 -29.21 -4.31 -7.01
N ASP A 22 -30.17 -3.59 -6.46
CA ASP A 22 -30.17 -2.12 -6.39
C ASP A 22 -29.68 -1.60 -5.04
N ASP A 23 -29.15 -2.46 -4.19
CA ASP A 23 -28.66 -2.08 -2.87
C ASP A 23 -27.43 -1.19 -2.96
N LYS A 24 -27.33 -0.24 -2.04
CA LYS A 24 -26.14 0.61 -1.91
C LYS A 24 -25.04 -0.11 -1.14
N VAL A 25 -23.83 0.01 -1.66
CA VAL A 25 -22.63 -0.65 -1.12
C VAL A 25 -21.59 0.42 -0.78
N ILE A 26 -20.95 0.26 0.36
CA ILE A 26 -19.83 1.12 0.82
C ILE A 26 -18.56 0.31 0.75
N LEU A 27 -17.49 0.92 0.25
CA LEU A 27 -16.16 0.32 0.20
C LEU A 27 -15.12 1.31 0.71
N GLY A 28 -14.29 0.89 1.66
CA GLY A 28 -13.11 1.65 2.06
C GLY A 28 -11.95 1.38 1.08
N LEU A 29 -11.40 2.43 0.50
CA LEU A 29 -10.22 2.34 -0.36
C LEU A 29 -8.97 2.65 0.46
N SER A 30 -7.92 1.86 0.23
CA SER A 30 -6.63 2.04 0.90
C SER A 30 -5.54 2.59 -0.03
N GLY A 31 -5.84 2.75 -1.32
CA GLY A 31 -4.83 3.04 -2.33
C GLY A 31 -4.09 1.80 -2.82
N GLY A 32 -4.27 0.65 -2.18
CA GLY A 32 -3.67 -0.62 -2.57
C GLY A 32 -4.39 -1.31 -3.73
N VAL A 33 -3.73 -2.29 -4.32
CA VAL A 33 -4.26 -2.98 -5.51
C VAL A 33 -5.54 -3.75 -5.20
N ASP A 34 -5.62 -4.40 -4.04
CA ASP A 34 -6.76 -5.27 -3.72
C ASP A 34 -8.06 -4.48 -3.61
N SER A 35 -8.07 -3.40 -2.83
CA SER A 35 -9.25 -2.55 -2.68
C SER A 35 -9.60 -1.85 -4.00
N SER A 36 -8.61 -1.47 -4.78
CA SER A 36 -8.81 -0.82 -6.08
C SER A 36 -9.45 -1.77 -7.10
N VAL A 37 -8.97 -3.01 -7.18
CA VAL A 37 -9.58 -4.04 -8.05
C VAL A 37 -11.00 -4.36 -7.60
N CYS A 38 -11.20 -4.49 -6.30
CA CYS A 38 -12.53 -4.69 -5.71
C CYS A 38 -13.50 -3.58 -6.13
N ALA A 39 -13.06 -2.33 -6.05
CA ALA A 39 -13.87 -1.18 -6.42
C ALA A 39 -14.27 -1.19 -7.90
N VAL A 40 -13.31 -1.45 -8.78
CA VAL A 40 -13.58 -1.46 -10.23
C VAL A 40 -14.52 -2.62 -10.61
N LEU A 41 -14.33 -3.78 -10.00
CA LEU A 41 -15.18 -4.94 -10.22
C LEU A 41 -16.64 -4.67 -9.78
N LEU A 42 -16.80 -4.11 -8.58
CA LEU A 42 -18.11 -3.73 -8.05
C LEU A 42 -18.77 -2.60 -8.88
N ASN A 43 -17.98 -1.62 -9.29
CA ASN A 43 -18.48 -0.54 -10.12
C ASN A 43 -19.02 -1.06 -11.45
N ARG A 44 -18.37 -2.06 -12.03
CA ARG A 44 -18.87 -2.72 -13.25
C ARG A 44 -20.19 -3.44 -13.01
N ALA A 45 -20.37 -4.01 -11.82
CA ALA A 45 -21.59 -4.72 -11.47
C ALA A 45 -22.75 -3.80 -11.10
N ILE A 46 -22.51 -2.78 -10.28
CA ILE A 46 -23.59 -1.98 -9.67
C ILE A 46 -23.48 -0.47 -9.92
N GLY A 47 -22.44 -0.02 -10.62
CA GLY A 47 -22.31 1.40 -10.98
C GLY A 47 -22.29 2.33 -9.78
N ASN A 48 -23.10 3.38 -9.83
CA ASN A 48 -23.16 4.43 -8.80
C ASN A 48 -23.78 3.99 -7.47
N ASN A 49 -24.29 2.78 -7.39
CA ASN A 49 -24.72 2.22 -6.10
C ASN A 49 -23.50 1.87 -5.21
N LEU A 50 -22.31 1.87 -5.77
CA LEU A 50 -21.07 1.76 -5.01
C LEU A 50 -20.57 3.16 -4.65
N THR A 51 -20.38 3.41 -3.36
CA THR A 51 -19.69 4.60 -2.86
C THR A 51 -18.42 4.17 -2.16
N CYS A 52 -17.29 4.70 -2.61
CA CYS A 52 -15.99 4.44 -2.03
C CYS A 52 -15.56 5.58 -1.13
N ILE A 53 -14.90 5.27 -0.03
CA ILE A 53 -14.36 6.26 0.92
C ILE A 53 -12.84 6.07 0.99
N PHE A 54 -12.09 7.12 0.71
CA PHE A 54 -10.64 7.12 0.78
C PHE A 54 -10.18 8.17 1.79
N VAL A 55 -9.55 7.71 2.87
CA VAL A 55 -9.12 8.56 3.99
C VAL A 55 -7.64 8.89 3.87
N ASP A 56 -7.33 10.18 3.91
CA ASP A 56 -5.95 10.65 4.07
C ASP A 56 -5.68 10.87 5.56
N HIS A 57 -4.85 10.01 6.13
CA HIS A 57 -4.42 10.15 7.53
C HIS A 57 -3.20 11.05 7.70
N GLY A 58 -2.73 11.67 6.63
CA GLY A 58 -1.56 12.57 6.67
C GLY A 58 -0.21 11.87 6.56
N MET A 59 -0.18 10.54 6.61
CA MET A 59 1.06 9.74 6.61
C MET A 59 1.17 8.83 5.38
N LEU A 60 0.48 9.17 4.31
CA LEU A 60 0.66 8.55 3.01
C LEU A 60 1.98 9.00 2.38
N ARG A 61 2.38 8.35 1.30
CA ARG A 61 3.54 8.79 0.52
C ARG A 61 3.31 10.15 -0.11
N LYS A 62 4.38 10.79 -0.54
CA LYS A 62 4.33 12.12 -1.14
C LYS A 62 3.34 12.15 -2.32
N ASN A 63 2.41 13.10 -2.27
CA ASN A 63 1.36 13.33 -3.27
C ASN A 63 0.41 12.14 -3.50
N GLU A 64 0.47 11.10 -2.68
CA GLU A 64 -0.28 9.87 -2.91
C GLU A 64 -1.79 10.09 -2.88
N PHE A 65 -2.30 10.86 -1.92
CA PHE A 65 -3.74 11.11 -1.83
C PHE A 65 -4.28 11.75 -3.11
N ARG A 66 -3.60 12.79 -3.59
CA ARG A 66 -3.98 13.49 -4.81
C ARG A 66 -3.89 12.57 -6.03
N ASP A 67 -2.79 11.85 -6.17
CA ASP A 67 -2.53 11.02 -7.36
C ASP A 67 -3.49 9.83 -7.41
N VAL A 68 -3.76 9.20 -6.28
CA VAL A 68 -4.68 8.06 -6.20
C VAL A 68 -6.12 8.50 -6.42
N MET A 69 -6.53 9.66 -5.88
CA MET A 69 -7.86 10.22 -6.14
C MET A 69 -8.06 10.48 -7.63
N HIS A 70 -7.03 11.01 -8.29
CA HIS A 70 -7.08 11.23 -9.74
C HIS A 70 -7.26 9.90 -10.50
N ASP A 71 -6.50 8.88 -10.14
CA ASP A 71 -6.63 7.55 -10.75
C ASP A 71 -8.05 6.99 -10.59
N TYR A 72 -8.63 7.13 -9.41
CA TYR A 72 -9.99 6.66 -9.13
C TYR A 72 -11.03 7.41 -9.95
N GLU A 73 -10.88 8.72 -10.10
CA GLU A 73 -11.75 9.53 -10.96
C GLU A 73 -11.66 9.08 -12.42
N CYS A 74 -10.46 8.81 -12.93
CA CYS A 74 -10.25 8.31 -14.29
C CYS A 74 -10.89 6.94 -14.51
N LEU A 75 -11.03 6.13 -13.45
CA LEU A 75 -11.70 4.84 -13.50
C LEU A 75 -13.23 4.94 -13.39
N GLY A 76 -13.76 6.15 -13.23
CA GLY A 76 -15.19 6.37 -13.11
C GLY A 76 -15.81 5.98 -11.78
N LEU A 77 -14.98 5.84 -10.74
CA LEU A 77 -15.45 5.46 -9.40
C LEU A 77 -16.06 6.66 -8.68
N ASN A 78 -17.13 6.41 -7.92
CA ASN A 78 -17.71 7.39 -7.01
C ASN A 78 -16.94 7.33 -5.69
N VAL A 79 -15.97 8.24 -5.51
CA VAL A 79 -15.08 8.25 -4.36
C VAL A 79 -15.23 9.53 -3.55
N ILE A 80 -15.41 9.37 -2.25
CA ILE A 80 -15.35 10.45 -1.28
C ILE A 80 -13.95 10.44 -0.69
N GLY A 81 -13.14 11.46 -1.00
CA GLY A 81 -11.82 11.64 -0.39
C GLY A 81 -11.96 12.49 0.86
N VAL A 82 -11.39 12.01 1.97
CA VAL A 82 -11.47 12.69 3.26
C VAL A 82 -10.07 13.00 3.76
N ASP A 83 -9.72 14.28 3.83
CA ASP A 83 -8.48 14.70 4.49
C ASP A 83 -8.72 14.81 5.99
N ALA A 84 -8.26 13.81 6.74
CA ALA A 84 -8.36 13.76 8.18
C ALA A 84 -6.99 13.94 8.86
N SER A 85 -6.00 14.47 8.14
CA SER A 85 -4.62 14.59 8.62
C SER A 85 -4.50 15.34 9.96
N GLU A 86 -5.25 16.42 10.14
CA GLU A 86 -5.20 17.19 11.39
C GLU A 86 -5.58 16.35 12.61
N LYS A 87 -6.64 15.54 12.48
CA LYS A 87 -7.10 14.65 13.55
C LYS A 87 -6.02 13.62 13.90
N PHE A 88 -5.46 12.95 12.90
CA PHE A 88 -4.43 11.94 13.14
C PHE A 88 -3.18 12.53 13.78
N PHE A 89 -2.70 13.67 13.28
CA PHE A 89 -1.53 14.31 13.87
C PHE A 89 -1.78 14.77 15.31
N ALA A 90 -2.97 15.30 15.61
CA ALA A 90 -3.31 15.72 16.96
C ALA A 90 -3.33 14.52 17.92
N ASP A 91 -3.94 13.42 17.52
CA ASP A 91 -4.06 12.23 18.37
C ASP A 91 -2.74 11.47 18.53
N LEU A 92 -1.83 11.61 17.56
CA LEU A 92 -0.50 10.99 17.61
C LEU A 92 0.56 11.85 18.30
N SER A 93 0.23 13.07 18.70
CA SER A 93 1.19 13.99 19.30
C SER A 93 1.87 13.36 20.51
N GLY A 94 3.21 13.30 20.48
CA GLY A 94 4.02 12.76 21.58
C GLY A 94 4.03 11.24 21.71
N VAL A 95 3.34 10.52 20.82
CA VAL A 95 3.26 9.05 20.88
C VAL A 95 4.45 8.44 20.14
N THR A 96 5.25 7.66 20.86
CA THR A 96 6.47 7.02 20.31
C THR A 96 6.36 5.53 20.18
N ASP A 97 5.55 4.87 21.00
CA ASP A 97 5.41 3.42 21.01
C ASP A 97 4.69 2.94 19.75
N PRO A 98 5.29 1.99 18.99
CA PRO A 98 4.69 1.49 17.75
C PRO A 98 3.28 0.91 17.91
N GLU A 99 3.06 0.17 18.99
CA GLU A 99 1.76 -0.44 19.26
C GLU A 99 0.69 0.63 19.53
N GLN A 100 1.05 1.68 20.28
CA GLN A 100 0.13 2.79 20.53
C GLN A 100 -0.16 3.58 19.26
N LYS A 101 0.85 3.79 18.40
CA LYS A 101 0.64 4.41 17.09
C LYS A 101 -0.40 3.64 16.29
N ARG A 102 -0.25 2.32 16.20
CA ARG A 102 -1.17 1.45 15.46
C ARG A 102 -2.59 1.50 16.01
N LYS A 103 -2.74 1.49 17.33
CA LYS A 103 -4.06 1.57 17.99
C LYS A 103 -4.75 2.89 17.71
N ILE A 104 -4.03 4.00 17.83
CA ILE A 104 -4.60 5.33 17.61
C ILE A 104 -5.01 5.49 16.15
N ILE A 105 -4.16 5.07 15.22
CA ILE A 105 -4.45 5.17 13.79
C ILE A 105 -5.66 4.30 13.42
N GLY A 106 -5.71 3.08 13.93
CA GLY A 106 -6.85 2.20 13.71
C GLY A 106 -8.15 2.78 14.25
N ARG A 107 -8.12 3.32 15.46
CA ARG A 107 -9.29 3.97 16.08
C ARG A 107 -9.76 5.18 15.26
N ASP A 108 -8.84 6.06 14.90
CA ASP A 108 -9.17 7.27 14.16
C ASP A 108 -9.69 6.96 12.76
N PHE A 109 -9.11 5.94 12.12
CA PHE A 109 -9.60 5.49 10.82
C PHE A 109 -11.08 5.04 10.92
N VAL A 110 -11.41 4.23 11.91
CA VAL A 110 -12.78 3.76 12.13
C VAL A 110 -13.71 4.93 12.38
N GLU A 111 -13.33 5.89 13.22
CA GLU A 111 -14.15 7.08 13.51
C GLU A 111 -14.42 7.90 12.26
N VAL A 112 -13.40 8.17 11.45
CA VAL A 112 -13.53 8.96 10.21
C VAL A 112 -14.38 8.20 9.18
N PHE A 113 -14.09 6.91 9.00
CA PHE A 113 -14.81 6.07 8.07
C PHE A 113 -16.31 6.00 8.43
N ASN A 114 -16.61 5.77 9.70
CA ASN A 114 -17.99 5.67 10.18
C ASN A 114 -18.75 7.00 9.99
N ALA A 115 -18.09 8.12 10.24
CA ALA A 115 -18.71 9.43 10.05
C ALA A 115 -19.11 9.65 8.59
N GLU A 116 -18.29 9.24 7.65
CA GLU A 116 -18.62 9.32 6.23
C GLU A 116 -19.65 8.28 5.80
N ALA A 117 -19.52 7.05 6.30
CA ALA A 117 -20.45 5.97 5.98
C ALA A 117 -21.89 6.30 6.40
N LYS A 118 -22.08 6.94 7.55
CA LYS A 118 -23.40 7.36 8.05
C LYS A 118 -24.11 8.34 7.14
N LYS A 119 -23.37 9.09 6.33
CA LYS A 119 -23.95 10.04 5.36
C LYS A 119 -24.57 9.34 4.15
N ILE A 120 -24.26 8.07 3.94
CA ILE A 120 -24.78 7.27 2.83
C ILE A 120 -26.06 6.59 3.29
N VAL A 121 -27.18 7.24 2.99
CA VAL A 121 -28.49 6.78 3.45
C VAL A 121 -28.88 5.50 2.71
N GLY A 122 -29.33 4.51 3.47
CA GLY A 122 -29.84 3.26 2.92
C GLY A 122 -28.79 2.26 2.46
N ALA A 123 -27.53 2.44 2.84
CA ALA A 123 -26.49 1.45 2.54
C ALA A 123 -26.79 0.13 3.26
N LYS A 124 -26.60 -0.99 2.55
CA LYS A 124 -26.88 -2.34 3.06
C LYS A 124 -25.65 -3.24 3.12
N TRP A 125 -24.61 -2.92 2.38
CA TRP A 125 -23.42 -3.75 2.25
C TRP A 125 -22.15 -2.98 2.53
N LEU A 126 -21.20 -3.65 3.20
CA LEU A 126 -19.82 -3.22 3.30
C LEU A 126 -18.97 -4.16 2.45
N ALA A 127 -18.34 -3.64 1.42
CA ALA A 127 -17.43 -4.41 0.59
C ALA A 127 -16.00 -4.31 1.12
N GLN A 128 -15.24 -5.37 0.96
CA GLN A 128 -13.83 -5.43 1.35
C GLN A 128 -13.02 -6.16 0.29
N GLY A 129 -11.80 -5.71 0.08
CA GLY A 129 -10.85 -6.31 -0.85
C GLY A 129 -10.05 -7.46 -0.25
N THR A 130 -10.60 -8.20 0.71
CA THR A 130 -9.96 -9.35 1.34
C THR A 130 -9.67 -10.42 0.30
N ILE A 131 -8.44 -10.93 0.31
CA ILE A 131 -8.01 -12.00 -0.59
C ILE A 131 -7.75 -13.30 0.19
N TYR A 132 -7.51 -14.40 -0.52
CA TYR A 132 -7.44 -15.72 0.11
C TYR A 132 -6.32 -15.87 1.16
N PRO A 133 -5.09 -15.38 0.94
CA PRO A 133 -4.05 -15.43 1.97
C PRO A 133 -4.43 -14.71 3.26
N ASP A 134 -5.12 -13.59 3.18
CA ASP A 134 -5.58 -12.84 4.36
C ASP A 134 -6.54 -13.68 5.20
N ARG A 135 -7.41 -14.45 4.55
CA ARG A 135 -8.36 -15.34 5.23
C ARG A 135 -7.66 -16.48 5.96
N ILE A 136 -6.67 -17.09 5.30
CA ILE A 136 -5.89 -18.18 5.88
C ILE A 136 -5.11 -17.69 7.10
N GLU A 137 -4.46 -16.54 6.98
CA GLU A 137 -3.68 -15.94 8.06
C GLU A 137 -4.57 -15.66 9.28
N SER A 138 -5.74 -15.09 9.06
CA SER A 138 -6.71 -14.82 10.12
C SER A 138 -7.14 -16.09 10.82
N LEU A 139 -7.40 -17.18 10.11
CA LEU A 139 -7.77 -18.48 10.67
C LEU A 139 -6.62 -19.10 11.48
N ASN A 140 -5.38 -19.00 10.99
CA ASN A 140 -4.22 -19.60 11.63
C ASN A 140 -3.84 -18.91 12.94
N ILE A 141 -3.98 -17.59 13.01
CA ILE A 141 -3.60 -16.81 14.18
C ILE A 141 -4.59 -17.01 15.34
N THR A 142 -5.87 -17.15 15.05
CA THR A 142 -6.89 -17.13 16.10
C THR A 142 -7.78 -18.35 16.17
N GLY A 143 -7.74 -19.21 15.17
CA GLY A 143 -8.69 -20.33 15.06
C GLY A 143 -10.14 -19.88 14.84
N LYS A 144 -10.34 -18.59 14.64
CA LYS A 144 -11.66 -17.97 14.40
C LYS A 144 -11.54 -17.04 13.20
N VAL A 145 -12.61 -16.95 12.41
CA VAL A 145 -12.70 -15.90 11.41
C VAL A 145 -12.71 -14.56 12.15
N ILE A 146 -11.62 -13.81 12.05
CA ILE A 146 -11.55 -12.53 12.71
C ILE A 146 -12.34 -11.52 11.91
N LYS A 147 -13.56 -11.32 12.33
CA LYS A 147 -14.39 -10.24 11.77
C LYS A 147 -13.82 -8.86 12.10
N SER A 148 -13.07 -8.76 13.21
CA SER A 148 -12.60 -7.47 13.70
C SER A 148 -11.52 -6.82 12.88
N HIS A 149 -10.67 -7.58 12.21
CA HIS A 149 -9.59 -6.97 11.45
C HIS A 149 -10.04 -6.27 10.20
N HIS A 150 -11.10 -6.71 9.63
CA HIS A 150 -11.60 -6.17 8.38
C HIS A 150 -12.81 -5.29 8.57
N ASN A 151 -13.11 -5.10 9.90
CA ASN A 151 -13.75 -4.41 10.52
C ASN A 151 -15.07 -3.90 10.38
N VAL A 152 -15.96 -4.77 10.01
CA VAL A 152 -17.39 -4.65 10.26
C VAL A 152 -17.68 -4.29 11.71
N GLY A 153 -16.81 -4.77 12.62
CA GLY A 153 -16.94 -4.48 14.05
C GLY A 153 -16.75 -3.01 14.42
N GLY A 154 -16.08 -2.23 13.57
CA GLY A 154 -15.92 -0.80 13.79
C GLY A 154 -17.09 0.05 13.35
N LEU A 155 -18.00 -0.49 12.50
CA LEU A 155 -19.17 0.25 12.02
C LEU A 155 -20.27 0.30 13.06
N PRO A 156 -21.08 1.36 13.08
CA PRO A 156 -22.23 1.43 13.96
C PRO A 156 -23.17 0.26 13.74
N LYS A 157 -23.60 -0.39 14.82
CA LYS A 157 -24.54 -1.51 14.73
C LYS A 157 -25.86 -1.14 14.06
N GLU A 158 -26.24 0.13 14.15
CA GLU A 158 -27.45 0.64 13.53
C GLU A 158 -27.45 0.55 12.01
N MET A 159 -26.29 0.45 11.37
CA MET A 159 -26.19 0.35 9.92
C MET A 159 -26.53 -1.04 9.40
N HIS A 160 -26.40 -2.07 10.21
CA HIS A 160 -26.73 -3.47 9.87
C HIS A 160 -26.17 -3.93 8.51
N LEU A 161 -24.91 -3.55 8.21
CA LEU A 161 -24.31 -3.86 6.92
C LEU A 161 -23.92 -5.34 6.81
N GLN A 162 -24.26 -5.92 5.66
CA GLN A 162 -23.78 -7.25 5.29
C GLN A 162 -22.40 -7.12 4.65
N LEU A 163 -21.59 -8.16 4.77
CA LEU A 163 -20.25 -8.18 4.22
C LEU A 163 -20.23 -8.71 2.79
N CYS A 164 -19.52 -8.03 1.90
CA CYS A 164 -19.31 -8.45 0.52
C CYS A 164 -17.79 -8.52 0.24
N GLU A 165 -17.27 -9.70 -0.10
CA GLU A 165 -15.85 -9.94 -0.31
C GLU A 165 -15.60 -10.60 -1.67
N PRO A 166 -15.64 -9.84 -2.77
CA PRO A 166 -15.57 -10.42 -4.12
C PRO A 166 -14.27 -11.14 -4.46
N LEU A 167 -13.17 -10.82 -3.77
CA LEU A 167 -11.83 -11.35 -4.06
C LEU A 167 -11.37 -12.44 -3.10
N LYS A 168 -12.25 -12.90 -2.23
CA LYS A 168 -11.87 -13.77 -1.08
C LYS A 168 -11.21 -15.10 -1.45
N TRP A 169 -11.36 -15.55 -2.68
CA TRP A 169 -10.77 -16.82 -3.12
C TRP A 169 -9.55 -16.65 -4.02
N LEU A 170 -9.12 -15.41 -4.25
CA LEU A 170 -8.02 -15.12 -5.15
C LEU A 170 -6.70 -14.96 -4.41
N PHE A 171 -5.62 -15.35 -5.06
CA PHE A 171 -4.26 -15.01 -4.67
C PHE A 171 -3.84 -13.68 -5.31
N LYS A 172 -2.76 -13.09 -4.80
CA LYS A 172 -2.30 -11.76 -5.23
C LYS A 172 -2.03 -11.66 -6.74
N ASP A 173 -1.40 -12.66 -7.32
CA ASP A 173 -1.13 -12.68 -8.75
C ASP A 173 -2.41 -12.75 -9.58
N GLU A 174 -3.42 -13.47 -9.08
CA GLU A 174 -4.74 -13.53 -9.71
C GLU A 174 -5.47 -12.19 -9.64
N VAL A 175 -5.39 -11.49 -8.50
CA VAL A 175 -5.95 -10.15 -8.34
C VAL A 175 -5.35 -9.19 -9.37
N ARG A 176 -4.04 -9.24 -9.57
CA ARG A 176 -3.37 -8.40 -10.57
C ARG A 176 -3.83 -8.71 -11.99
N ARG A 177 -4.01 -9.98 -12.31
CA ARG A 177 -4.57 -10.40 -13.63
C ARG A 177 -5.99 -9.90 -13.84
N VAL A 178 -6.81 -9.95 -12.79
CA VAL A 178 -8.17 -9.39 -12.82
C VAL A 178 -8.12 -7.88 -13.05
N GLY A 179 -7.23 -7.18 -12.37
CA GLY A 179 -7.03 -5.74 -12.56
C GLY A 179 -6.68 -5.39 -14.00
N ARG A 180 -5.79 -6.15 -14.63
CA ARG A 180 -5.43 -5.98 -16.05
C ARG A 180 -6.61 -6.27 -16.97
N GLN A 181 -7.37 -7.31 -16.69
CA GLN A 181 -8.58 -7.64 -17.44
C GLN A 181 -9.62 -6.54 -17.37
N LEU A 182 -9.69 -5.83 -16.23
CA LEU A 182 -10.60 -4.70 -16.02
C LEU A 182 -10.08 -3.40 -16.68
N GLY A 183 -8.91 -3.41 -17.28
CA GLY A 183 -8.33 -2.24 -17.92
C GLY A 183 -7.72 -1.21 -16.98
N MET A 184 -7.38 -1.62 -15.77
CA MET A 184 -6.75 -0.72 -14.80
C MET A 184 -5.32 -0.36 -15.20
N PRO A 185 -4.85 0.86 -14.88
CA PRO A 185 -3.48 1.24 -15.21
C PRO A 185 -2.45 0.42 -14.44
N GLU A 186 -1.34 0.08 -15.11
CA GLU A 186 -0.30 -0.77 -14.53
C GLU A 186 0.29 -0.22 -13.23
N HIS A 187 0.42 1.10 -13.11
CA HIS A 187 0.98 1.69 -11.89
C HIS A 187 0.12 1.44 -10.64
N LEU A 188 -1.19 1.21 -10.79
CA LEU A 188 -2.05 0.80 -9.68
C LEU A 188 -1.91 -0.69 -9.38
N ILE A 189 -1.79 -1.50 -10.42
CA ILE A 189 -1.73 -2.97 -10.31
C ILE A 189 -0.42 -3.42 -9.69
N THR A 190 0.69 -2.77 -10.04
CA THR A 190 2.04 -3.16 -9.64
C THR A 190 2.53 -2.47 -8.37
N ARG A 191 1.68 -1.71 -7.69
CA ARG A 191 2.08 -1.04 -6.45
C ARG A 191 2.52 -2.06 -5.40
N HIS A 192 3.61 -1.70 -4.70
CA HIS A 192 4.07 -2.47 -3.56
C HIS A 192 3.06 -2.42 -2.41
N PRO A 193 3.02 -3.43 -1.55
CA PRO A 193 2.29 -3.34 -0.29
C PRO A 193 2.78 -2.13 0.51
N PHE A 194 1.85 -1.46 1.15
CA PHE A 194 2.14 -0.31 1.99
C PHE A 194 1.39 -0.50 3.31
N PRO A 195 2.04 -0.26 4.47
CA PRO A 195 1.37 -0.52 5.75
C PRO A 195 0.19 0.41 5.97
N GLY A 196 -0.86 -0.11 6.65
CA GLY A 196 -2.05 0.68 6.97
C GLY A 196 -1.74 1.97 7.73
N PRO A 197 -0.87 1.94 8.77
CA PRO A 197 -0.45 3.16 9.47
C PRO A 197 0.40 4.11 8.62
N GLY A 198 0.75 3.74 7.40
CA GLY A 198 1.55 4.55 6.52
C GLY A 198 2.95 4.80 7.06
N LEU A 199 3.43 6.01 6.87
CA LEU A 199 4.77 6.39 7.29
C LEU A 199 4.92 6.47 8.82
N ALA A 200 3.83 6.39 9.58
CA ALA A 200 3.91 6.43 11.04
C ALA A 200 4.81 5.31 11.61
N VAL A 201 4.78 4.13 11.00
CA VAL A 201 5.62 2.99 11.44
C VAL A 201 7.00 2.99 10.79
N ARG A 202 7.30 4.02 10.01
CA ARG A 202 8.60 4.26 9.38
C ARG A 202 9.29 5.52 9.91
N ILE A 203 8.73 6.11 10.96
CA ILE A 203 9.38 7.19 11.72
C ILE A 203 9.63 6.65 13.12
N LEU A 204 10.90 6.46 13.48
CA LEU A 204 11.26 6.07 14.84
C LEU A 204 11.18 7.33 15.71
N GLY A 205 10.31 7.30 16.70
CA GLY A 205 10.02 8.45 17.55
C GLY A 205 8.58 8.93 17.38
N ASP A 206 8.30 10.13 17.86
CA ASP A 206 6.97 10.73 17.70
C ASP A 206 6.72 11.22 16.27
N ILE A 207 5.47 11.36 15.94
CA ILE A 207 5.03 11.78 14.60
C ILE A 207 4.73 13.27 14.60
N THR A 208 5.36 14.00 13.68
CA THR A 208 5.04 15.41 13.43
C THR A 208 4.88 15.64 11.93
N PRO A 209 4.12 16.66 11.52
CA PRO A 209 4.00 16.99 10.09
C PRO A 209 5.36 17.24 9.41
N GLU A 210 6.30 17.84 10.12
CA GLU A 210 7.65 18.09 9.58
C GLU A 210 8.43 16.80 9.33
N LYS A 211 8.40 15.86 10.27
CA LYS A 211 9.07 14.56 10.11
C LYS A 211 8.46 13.77 8.96
N VAL A 212 7.14 13.80 8.83
CA VAL A 212 6.45 13.16 7.71
C VAL A 212 6.90 13.76 6.39
N ARG A 213 6.99 15.08 6.29
CA ARG A 213 7.46 15.77 5.08
C ARG A 213 8.89 15.37 4.71
N ILE A 214 9.79 15.34 5.70
CA ILE A 214 11.17 14.90 5.49
C ILE A 214 11.20 13.48 4.93
N LEU A 215 10.46 12.57 5.55
CA LEU A 215 10.41 11.19 5.13
C LEU A 215 9.75 11.03 3.75
N GLN A 216 8.67 11.76 3.49
CA GLN A 216 8.03 11.76 2.17
C GLN A 216 9.01 12.18 1.07
N ASP A 217 9.78 13.23 1.30
CA ASP A 217 10.73 13.73 0.32
C ASP A 217 11.86 12.71 0.06
N ALA A 218 12.40 12.11 1.11
CA ALA A 218 13.42 11.08 0.98
C ALA A 218 12.88 9.81 0.29
N ASP A 219 11.72 9.35 0.71
CA ASP A 219 11.07 8.17 0.14
C ASP A 219 10.73 8.37 -1.34
N ASP A 220 10.27 9.54 -1.72
CA ASP A 220 9.93 9.85 -3.12
C ASP A 220 11.16 9.76 -4.02
N ILE A 221 12.29 10.26 -3.59
CA ILE A 221 13.56 10.13 -4.34
C ILE A 221 13.92 8.65 -4.52
N TYR A 222 13.81 7.87 -3.45
CA TYR A 222 14.13 6.45 -3.48
C TYR A 222 13.20 5.67 -4.41
N ILE A 223 11.91 5.81 -4.25
CA ILE A 223 10.91 5.07 -5.03
C ILE A 223 10.97 5.45 -6.52
N ARG A 224 11.08 6.74 -6.84
CA ARG A 224 11.26 7.18 -8.23
C ARG A 224 12.54 6.61 -8.82
N GLY A 225 13.61 6.62 -8.05
CA GLY A 225 14.87 6.03 -8.46
C GLY A 225 14.74 4.55 -8.81
N LEU A 226 14.02 3.77 -7.97
CA LEU A 226 13.75 2.36 -8.23
C LEU A 226 12.94 2.14 -9.51
N ARG A 227 11.97 3.00 -9.78
CA ARG A 227 11.16 2.92 -11.00
C ARG A 227 11.94 3.27 -12.26
N ASP A 228 12.85 4.22 -12.17
CA ASP A 228 13.61 4.74 -13.32
C ASP A 228 14.82 3.88 -13.67
N TYR A 229 15.34 3.09 -12.72
CA TYR A 229 16.51 2.25 -12.96
C TYR A 229 16.10 0.93 -13.60
N LYS A 230 16.47 0.78 -14.89
CA LYS A 230 16.13 -0.42 -15.67
C LYS A 230 17.29 -1.40 -15.68
N VAL A 231 16.95 -2.68 -15.55
CA VAL A 231 17.91 -3.79 -15.58
C VAL A 231 17.52 -4.72 -16.73
N ARG A 232 18.51 -5.21 -17.46
CA ARG A 232 18.31 -6.23 -18.47
C ARG A 232 18.55 -7.59 -17.87
N LEU A 233 17.57 -8.47 -18.03
CA LEU A 233 17.62 -9.85 -17.55
C LEU A 233 17.49 -10.80 -18.73
N SER A 234 18.19 -11.94 -18.62
CA SER A 234 18.14 -13.00 -19.63
C SER A 234 17.97 -14.36 -18.97
N GLY A 235 17.68 -15.38 -19.78
CA GLY A 235 17.61 -16.76 -19.33
C GLY A 235 16.59 -17.00 -18.22
N GLU A 236 17.05 -17.71 -17.19
CA GLU A 236 16.18 -18.09 -16.08
C GLU A 236 15.68 -16.90 -15.26
N ASP A 237 16.53 -15.88 -15.07
CA ASP A 237 16.14 -14.68 -14.33
C ASP A 237 14.99 -13.95 -15.04
N ALA A 238 15.06 -13.82 -16.36
CA ALA A 238 13.99 -13.24 -17.15
C ALA A 238 12.71 -14.04 -17.05
N ARG A 239 12.80 -15.37 -17.10
CA ARG A 239 11.64 -16.25 -16.99
C ARG A 239 10.97 -16.16 -15.62
N LYS A 240 11.75 -16.06 -14.54
CA LYS A 240 11.22 -15.89 -13.19
C LYS A 240 10.43 -14.60 -13.05
N VAL A 241 10.95 -13.51 -13.58
CA VAL A 241 10.29 -12.19 -13.51
C VAL A 241 8.98 -12.23 -14.32
N LEU A 242 8.99 -12.81 -15.52
CA LEU A 242 7.80 -12.96 -16.33
C LEU A 242 6.77 -13.88 -15.68
N ALA A 243 7.23 -14.97 -15.06
CA ALA A 243 6.34 -15.91 -14.37
C ALA A 243 5.68 -15.28 -13.14
N ALA A 244 6.34 -14.32 -12.50
CA ALA A 244 5.77 -13.55 -11.38
C ALA A 244 4.72 -12.53 -11.82
N GLY A 245 4.45 -12.44 -13.13
CA GLY A 245 3.41 -11.54 -13.65
C GLY A 245 3.87 -10.12 -13.92
N VAL A 246 5.17 -9.86 -13.89
CA VAL A 246 5.71 -8.54 -14.24
C VAL A 246 5.57 -8.34 -15.74
N PRO A 247 4.90 -7.25 -16.19
CA PRO A 247 4.69 -7.02 -17.62
C PRO A 247 5.99 -6.61 -18.30
N ALA A 248 6.53 -7.51 -19.11
CA ALA A 248 7.69 -7.27 -19.94
C ALA A 248 7.68 -8.26 -21.10
N GLU A 249 8.16 -7.84 -22.24
CA GLU A 249 8.27 -8.70 -23.41
C GLU A 249 9.70 -9.23 -23.54
N MET A 250 9.83 -10.51 -23.89
CA MET A 250 11.12 -11.08 -24.22
C MET A 250 11.49 -10.73 -25.66
N THR A 251 12.59 -10.00 -25.83
CA THR A 251 13.17 -9.68 -27.13
C THR A 251 14.57 -10.25 -27.18
N ASP A 252 14.83 -11.16 -28.13
CA ASP A 252 16.11 -11.84 -28.28
C ASP A 252 16.60 -12.55 -26.97
N GLY A 253 15.64 -13.07 -26.19
CA GLY A 253 15.93 -13.73 -24.93
C GLY A 253 16.18 -12.81 -23.75
N GLU A 254 16.04 -11.49 -23.92
CA GLU A 254 16.23 -10.49 -22.88
C GLU A 254 14.96 -9.72 -22.59
N ILE A 255 14.83 -9.26 -21.35
CA ILE A 255 13.79 -8.33 -20.93
C ILE A 255 14.44 -7.12 -20.25
N GLU A 256 13.76 -5.98 -20.32
CA GLU A 256 14.14 -4.79 -19.56
C GLU A 256 13.07 -4.54 -18.50
N VAL A 257 13.48 -4.44 -17.25
CA VAL A 257 12.56 -4.31 -16.12
C VAL A 257 13.14 -3.38 -15.06
N SER A 258 12.27 -2.59 -14.41
CA SER A 258 12.71 -1.69 -13.34
C SER A 258 13.13 -2.46 -12.09
N LEU A 259 13.98 -1.86 -11.26
CA LEU A 259 14.25 -2.39 -9.93
C LEU A 259 12.96 -2.49 -9.11
N TYR A 260 12.09 -1.50 -9.23
CA TYR A 260 10.81 -1.47 -8.52
C TYR A 260 9.98 -2.73 -8.76
N ASP A 261 9.89 -3.17 -10.01
CA ASP A 261 9.07 -4.33 -10.38
C ASP A 261 9.66 -5.67 -9.93
N GLN A 262 10.94 -5.70 -9.59
CA GLN A 262 11.61 -6.89 -9.06
C GLN A 262 11.56 -6.99 -7.52
N ILE A 263 11.11 -5.95 -6.85
CA ILE A 263 11.07 -5.84 -5.39
C ILE A 263 9.64 -6.05 -4.92
N TRP A 264 9.48 -6.78 -3.81
CA TRP A 264 8.18 -6.98 -3.18
C TRP A 264 7.70 -5.72 -2.46
N GLN A 265 8.59 -5.13 -1.66
CA GLN A 265 8.27 -3.94 -0.87
C GLN A 265 9.53 -3.13 -0.65
N ALA A 266 9.43 -1.82 -0.80
CA ALA A 266 10.51 -0.88 -0.56
C ALA A 266 9.99 0.33 0.20
N GLY A 267 10.86 0.93 0.97
CA GLY A 267 10.54 2.15 1.72
C GLY A 267 11.75 2.74 2.42
N THR A 268 11.51 3.88 3.00
CA THR A 268 12.51 4.65 3.74
C THR A 268 12.07 4.80 5.18
N VAL A 269 12.99 4.67 6.12
CA VAL A 269 12.75 4.82 7.55
C VAL A 269 13.51 6.04 8.05
N LEU A 270 12.83 6.94 8.75
CA LEU A 270 13.46 8.09 9.38
C LEU A 270 13.82 7.74 10.83
N LEU A 271 15.11 7.77 11.14
CA LEU A 271 15.60 7.55 12.50
C LEU A 271 15.63 8.87 13.26
N SER A 272 14.44 9.39 13.57
CA SER A 272 14.29 10.74 14.14
C SER A 272 14.78 10.87 15.58
N THR A 273 14.99 9.75 16.28
CA THR A 273 15.54 9.72 17.63
C THR A 273 17.08 9.73 17.64
N VAL A 274 17.70 9.59 16.48
CA VAL A 274 19.16 9.56 16.32
C VAL A 274 19.58 10.84 15.61
N ARG A 275 20.65 11.47 16.12
CA ARG A 275 21.30 12.59 15.45
C ARG A 275 22.60 12.08 14.81
N SER A 276 22.76 12.35 13.54
CA SER A 276 23.96 12.00 12.80
C SER A 276 24.83 13.23 12.61
N VAL A 277 26.12 13.06 12.85
CA VAL A 277 27.09 14.13 12.63
C VAL A 277 27.34 14.26 11.14
N GLY A 278 27.24 15.48 10.64
CA GLY A 278 27.59 15.84 9.26
C GLY A 278 28.57 17.01 9.24
N VAL A 279 29.12 17.27 8.06
CA VAL A 279 30.02 18.39 7.84
C VAL A 279 29.49 19.19 6.65
N MET A 280 29.31 20.49 6.83
CA MET A 280 28.96 21.40 5.76
C MET A 280 29.96 22.56 5.79
N GLY A 281 30.89 22.55 4.83
CA GLY A 281 32.05 23.43 4.87
C GLY A 281 32.93 23.07 6.06
N ASP A 282 33.25 24.04 6.93
CA ASP A 282 34.05 23.82 8.15
C ASP A 282 33.19 23.59 9.39
N GLU A 283 31.85 23.59 9.24
CA GLU A 283 30.94 23.44 10.36
C GLU A 283 30.37 22.03 10.45
N ARG A 284 30.19 21.54 11.70
CA ARG A 284 29.48 20.30 11.98
C ARG A 284 27.98 20.55 11.97
N THR A 285 27.24 19.64 11.36
CA THR A 285 25.78 19.61 11.38
C THR A 285 25.29 18.39 12.13
N TYR A 286 24.09 18.48 12.70
CA TYR A 286 23.44 17.39 13.41
C TYR A 286 22.04 17.24 12.84
N GLU A 287 21.90 16.25 11.97
CA GLU A 287 20.63 15.94 11.33
C GLU A 287 20.32 14.46 11.56
N HIS A 288 19.36 13.93 10.84
CA HIS A 288 18.95 12.55 11.04
C HIS A 288 19.43 11.63 9.92
N PRO A 289 19.71 10.36 10.25
CA PRO A 289 19.89 9.35 9.22
C PRO A 289 18.54 8.83 8.73
N VAL A 290 18.52 8.34 7.51
CA VAL A 290 17.44 7.50 6.99
C VAL A 290 18.00 6.12 6.64
N ALA A 291 17.17 5.10 6.78
CA ALA A 291 17.48 3.75 6.34
C ALA A 291 16.61 3.39 5.15
N LEU A 292 17.23 2.95 4.08
CA LEU A 292 16.51 2.40 2.94
C LEU A 292 16.23 0.92 3.18
N ARG A 293 15.07 0.47 2.79
CA ARG A 293 14.64 -0.91 2.88
C ARG A 293 14.14 -1.37 1.53
N ALA A 294 14.56 -2.54 1.08
CA ALA A 294 13.99 -3.21 -0.08
C ALA A 294 14.10 -4.71 0.13
N VAL A 295 13.01 -5.43 -0.07
CA VAL A 295 12.97 -6.87 0.13
C VAL A 295 12.32 -7.57 -1.06
N THR A 296 12.75 -8.80 -1.28
CA THR A 296 12.11 -9.73 -2.20
C THR A 296 11.37 -10.78 -1.40
N SER A 297 10.19 -11.15 -1.85
CA SER A 297 9.34 -12.13 -1.18
C SER A 297 8.29 -12.65 -2.14
N THR A 298 7.73 -13.82 -1.85
CA THR A 298 6.58 -14.34 -2.58
C THR A 298 5.28 -14.21 -1.78
N ASP A 299 5.38 -14.25 -0.44
CA ASP A 299 4.21 -14.35 0.44
C ASP A 299 4.28 -13.45 1.69
N ALA A 300 5.33 -12.65 1.83
CA ALA A 300 5.64 -11.79 2.98
C ALA A 300 5.95 -12.54 4.29
N MET A 301 5.85 -13.86 4.34
CA MET A 301 6.22 -14.65 5.52
C MET A 301 7.74 -14.76 5.66
N THR A 302 8.42 -14.96 4.54
CA THR A 302 9.87 -14.90 4.45
C THR A 302 10.27 -13.83 3.43
N ALA A 303 11.35 -13.14 3.69
CA ALA A 303 11.84 -12.11 2.79
C ALA A 303 13.35 -11.97 2.90
N ASP A 304 13.98 -11.78 1.75
CA ASP A 304 15.41 -11.46 1.68
C ASP A 304 15.56 -9.98 1.31
N TRP A 305 16.63 -9.35 1.81
CA TRP A 305 16.96 -8.00 1.38
C TRP A 305 17.36 -7.99 -0.09
N ALA A 306 16.95 -6.98 -0.83
CA ALA A 306 17.24 -6.88 -2.25
C ALA A 306 18.68 -6.40 -2.48
N HIS A 307 19.39 -7.04 -3.42
CA HIS A 307 20.73 -6.65 -3.81
C HIS A 307 20.65 -5.52 -4.83
N LEU A 308 20.67 -4.29 -4.33
CA LEU A 308 20.61 -3.10 -5.18
C LEU A 308 21.98 -2.80 -5.80
N PRO A 309 22.02 -2.32 -7.06
CA PRO A 309 23.29 -1.92 -7.67
C PRO A 309 23.98 -0.80 -6.88
N TYR A 310 25.30 -0.87 -6.79
CA TYR A 310 26.08 0.12 -6.04
C TYR A 310 25.93 1.54 -6.61
N ASP A 311 25.93 1.68 -7.93
CA ASP A 311 25.74 2.97 -8.59
C ASP A 311 24.37 3.58 -8.29
N PHE A 312 23.34 2.75 -8.23
CA PHE A 312 21.99 3.16 -7.82
C PHE A 312 22.00 3.69 -6.39
N MET A 313 22.58 2.93 -5.45
CA MET A 313 22.64 3.32 -4.04
C MET A 313 23.41 4.62 -3.85
N ALA A 314 24.54 4.78 -4.53
CA ALA A 314 25.33 5.99 -4.46
C ALA A 314 24.54 7.22 -4.97
N LYS A 315 23.85 7.08 -6.09
CA LYS A 315 23.06 8.16 -6.68
C LYS A 315 21.90 8.56 -5.77
N VAL A 316 21.14 7.61 -5.25
CA VAL A 316 20.02 7.88 -4.37
C VAL A 316 20.48 8.53 -3.07
N SER A 317 21.55 8.00 -2.46
CA SER A 317 22.11 8.58 -1.25
C SER A 317 22.51 10.05 -1.46
N ASN A 318 23.23 10.34 -2.53
CA ASN A 318 23.63 11.71 -2.85
C ASN A 318 22.44 12.62 -3.08
N GLU A 319 21.45 12.16 -3.80
CA GLU A 319 20.26 12.95 -4.10
C GLU A 319 19.45 13.25 -2.83
N ILE A 320 19.25 12.27 -1.97
CA ILE A 320 18.55 12.46 -0.69
C ILE A 320 19.27 13.50 0.17
N ILE A 321 20.58 13.34 0.36
CA ILE A 321 21.37 14.22 1.21
C ILE A 321 21.39 15.65 0.66
N ASN A 322 21.49 15.80 -0.65
CA ASN A 322 21.54 17.12 -1.27
C ASN A 322 20.19 17.84 -1.33
N LYS A 323 19.10 17.11 -1.46
CA LYS A 323 17.78 17.71 -1.69
C LYS A 323 16.86 17.70 -0.47
N VAL A 324 17.07 16.79 0.47
CA VAL A 324 16.20 16.65 1.64
C VAL A 324 16.86 17.28 2.85
N LYS A 325 16.37 18.48 3.21
CA LYS A 325 16.85 19.15 4.40
C LYS A 325 16.39 18.37 5.64
N GLY A 326 17.30 18.07 6.54
CA GLY A 326 17.06 17.28 7.74
C GLY A 326 17.70 15.90 7.71
N VAL A 327 18.22 15.47 6.57
CA VAL A 327 18.87 14.16 6.38
C VAL A 327 20.32 14.39 5.93
N ASN A 328 21.27 13.80 6.68
CA ASN A 328 22.70 13.88 6.35
C ASN A 328 23.38 12.52 6.24
N ARG A 329 22.63 11.44 6.35
CA ARG A 329 23.19 10.08 6.27
C ARG A 329 22.15 9.11 5.73
N VAL A 330 22.58 8.23 4.84
CA VAL A 330 21.74 7.16 4.27
C VAL A 330 22.38 5.82 4.57
N CYS A 331 21.59 4.92 5.15
CA CYS A 331 21.97 3.53 5.41
C CYS A 331 21.09 2.59 4.61
N TYR A 332 21.53 1.37 4.39
CA TYR A 332 20.72 0.33 3.76
C TYR A 332 20.57 -0.86 4.71
N ASP A 333 19.32 -1.26 4.98
CA ASP A 333 19.03 -2.39 5.85
C ASP A 333 19.19 -3.71 5.09
N ILE A 334 20.18 -4.51 5.48
CA ILE A 334 20.52 -5.78 4.86
C ILE A 334 20.08 -6.99 5.69
N SER A 335 18.94 -6.87 6.35
CA SER A 335 18.39 -7.91 7.22
C SER A 335 17.28 -8.68 6.53
N SER A 336 17.27 -10.00 6.71
CA SER A 336 16.24 -10.88 6.15
C SER A 336 15.17 -11.19 7.19
N LYS A 337 14.00 -11.58 6.73
CA LYS A 337 12.91 -12.07 7.58
C LYS A 337 12.77 -13.59 7.41
N PRO A 338 12.90 -14.42 8.45
CA PRO A 338 13.37 -14.08 9.78
C PRO A 338 14.88 -13.79 9.81
N PRO A 339 15.52 -13.24 10.87
CA PRO A 339 14.88 -12.89 12.16
C PRO A 339 14.27 -11.51 12.23
N SER A 340 14.61 -10.61 11.29
CA SER A 340 14.01 -9.29 11.26
C SER A 340 12.64 -9.31 10.59
N THR A 341 11.86 -8.27 10.83
CA THR A 341 10.62 -8.03 10.11
C THR A 341 10.90 -7.18 8.85
N ILE A 342 9.96 -7.12 7.93
CA ILE A 342 10.08 -6.23 6.77
C ILE A 342 10.06 -4.78 7.24
N GLU A 343 9.03 -4.41 8.00
CA GLU A 343 8.92 -3.08 8.62
C GLU A 343 9.72 -3.02 9.92
N TRP A 344 10.17 -1.82 10.29
CA TRP A 344 10.92 -1.60 11.53
C TRP A 344 10.02 -1.46 12.76
N GLU A 345 8.79 -1.00 12.55
CA GLU A 345 7.81 -0.86 13.65
C GLU A 345 6.45 -1.61 13.35
#